data_8691327ddbedabe691654349a66debc2
#
_entry.id   8691327ddbedabe691654349a66debc2
#
_cell.length_a   1.000
_cell.length_b   1.000
_cell.length_c   1.000
_cell.angle_alpha   90.00
_cell.angle_beta   90.00
_cell.angle_gamma   90.00
#
_symmetry.space_group_name_H-M   'P 1'
#
loop_
_entity.id
_entity.type
_entity.pdbx_description
1 polymer ?
#
loop_
_entity_poly.entity_id
_entity_poly.type
_entity_poly.pdbx_seq_one_letter_code
_entity_poly.pdbx_strand_id
1 'polypeptide(L)'
;MLDENDKLTMPLPMPYNGKIYSVEFLDNFIDKSIKDGKQPILIFGANWCPDCRIFSGTMNIPKIEKHINEKFNVLYIDVLRYEINMNLMEEFGIASAEGIPRVLVFDKNKNVINNSNTTEWRTARDRSSQEIFDFFQNMVRN
;
A
#
# COMPACT_ATOMS: atom_id res chain seq x y z
N MET A 1 -2.09 -12.78 -15.64
CA MET A 1 -0.67 -12.69 -15.94
C MET A 1 -0.36 -11.43 -16.74
N LEU A 2 0.69 -10.73 -16.37
CA LEU A 2 1.13 -9.55 -17.11
C LEU A 2 1.87 -9.96 -18.39
N ASP A 3 1.78 -9.11 -19.42
CA ASP A 3 2.54 -9.30 -20.66
C ASP A 3 3.44 -8.08 -20.94
N GLU A 4 4.10 -8.04 -22.06
CA GLU A 4 5.06 -6.97 -22.41
C GLU A 4 4.45 -5.58 -22.53
N ASN A 5 3.13 -5.48 -22.67
CA ASN A 5 2.42 -4.20 -22.72
C ASN A 5 2.06 -3.69 -21.32
N ASP A 6 2.12 -4.54 -20.31
CA ASP A 6 1.80 -4.20 -18.92
C ASP A 6 3.06 -3.69 -18.22
N LYS A 7 3.36 -2.42 -18.39
CA LYS A 7 4.59 -1.83 -17.86
C LYS A 7 4.36 -0.46 -17.25
N LEU A 8 5.35 -0.02 -16.48
CA LEU A 8 5.33 1.29 -15.84
C LEU A 8 5.21 2.41 -16.86
N THR A 9 4.44 3.45 -16.49
CA THR A 9 4.30 4.66 -17.29
C THR A 9 5.08 5.78 -16.62
N MET A 10 5.85 6.53 -17.40
CA MET A 10 6.60 7.67 -16.89
C MET A 10 5.85 8.97 -17.17
N PRO A 11 5.91 9.98 -16.26
CA PRO A 11 6.62 9.92 -14.98
C PRO A 11 5.89 9.04 -13.96
N LEU A 12 6.64 8.48 -13.00
CA LEU A 12 6.05 7.71 -11.92
C LEU A 12 5.17 8.60 -11.04
N PRO A 13 4.12 8.04 -10.43
CA PRO A 13 3.23 8.85 -9.59
C PRO A 13 3.89 9.36 -8.33
N MET A 14 3.30 10.43 -7.76
CA MET A 14 3.67 11.00 -6.47
C MET A 14 2.41 11.14 -5.64
N PRO A 15 1.89 10.02 -5.07
CA PRO A 15 0.56 10.02 -4.44
C PRO A 15 0.53 10.59 -3.01
N TYR A 16 1.69 10.88 -2.43
CA TYR A 16 1.77 11.33 -1.04
C TYR A 16 1.59 12.84 -0.95
N ASN A 17 0.78 13.30 0.02
CA ASN A 17 0.28 14.68 0.04
C ASN A 17 0.59 15.47 1.31
N GLY A 18 1.42 14.94 2.22
CA GLY A 18 1.79 15.61 3.46
C GLY A 18 0.70 15.63 4.53
N LYS A 19 -0.41 14.94 4.34
CA LYS A 19 -1.51 14.93 5.30
C LYS A 19 -1.16 14.18 6.57
N ILE A 20 -1.54 14.75 7.72
CA ILE A 20 -1.45 14.07 9.01
C ILE A 20 -2.81 13.46 9.31
N TYR A 21 -2.85 12.15 9.54
CA TYR A 21 -4.07 11.43 9.84
C TYR A 21 -4.18 11.11 11.32
N SER A 22 -5.42 11.08 11.82
CA SER A 22 -5.71 10.58 13.16
C SER A 22 -5.97 9.08 13.12
N VAL A 23 -5.87 8.43 14.28
CA VAL A 23 -6.26 7.02 14.43
C VAL A 23 -7.73 6.85 14.06
N GLU A 24 -8.59 7.79 14.48
CA GLU A 24 -10.00 7.75 14.15
C GLU A 24 -10.26 7.78 12.65
N PHE A 25 -9.51 8.61 11.91
CA PHE A 25 -9.64 8.64 10.44
C PHE A 25 -9.30 7.29 9.83
N LEU A 26 -8.22 6.66 10.30
CA LEU A 26 -7.81 5.34 9.78
C LEU A 26 -8.86 4.28 10.11
N ASP A 27 -9.40 4.29 11.33
CA ASP A 27 -10.45 3.34 11.72
C ASP A 27 -11.68 3.51 10.83
N ASN A 28 -12.08 4.74 10.55
CA ASN A 28 -13.20 5.03 9.67
C ASN A 28 -12.92 4.58 8.23
N PHE A 29 -11.71 4.77 7.73
CA PHE A 29 -11.32 4.29 6.41
C PHE A 29 -11.42 2.76 6.33
N ILE A 30 -10.90 2.07 7.35
CA ILE A 30 -10.93 0.61 7.41
C ILE A 30 -12.37 0.12 7.44
N ASP A 31 -13.20 0.68 8.33
CA ASP A 31 -14.60 0.29 8.46
C ASP A 31 -15.38 0.51 7.16
N LYS A 32 -15.18 1.66 6.52
CA LYS A 32 -15.86 1.97 5.26
C LYS A 32 -15.44 1.02 4.15
N SER A 33 -14.16 0.69 4.07
CA SER A 33 -13.65 -0.25 3.07
C SER A 33 -14.33 -1.61 3.21
N ILE A 34 -14.38 -2.13 4.43
CA ILE A 34 -15.01 -3.41 4.71
C ILE A 34 -16.52 -3.37 4.42
N LYS A 35 -17.18 -2.28 4.78
CA LYS A 35 -18.60 -2.09 4.47
C LYS A 35 -18.84 -2.11 2.96
N ASP A 36 -17.92 -1.59 2.18
CA ASP A 36 -17.99 -1.59 0.70
C ASP A 36 -17.60 -2.95 0.10
N GLY A 37 -17.31 -3.94 0.92
CA GLY A 37 -16.92 -5.28 0.48
C GLY A 37 -15.47 -5.40 0.04
N LYS A 38 -14.61 -4.47 0.47
CA LYS A 38 -13.21 -4.43 0.06
C LYS A 38 -12.27 -4.54 1.24
N GLN A 39 -11.07 -5.07 0.98
CA GLN A 39 -10.02 -5.15 1.99
C GLN A 39 -9.24 -3.83 2.03
N PRO A 40 -9.02 -3.27 3.22
CA PRO A 40 -8.21 -2.06 3.33
C PRO A 40 -6.73 -2.33 3.09
N ILE A 41 -6.04 -1.36 2.48
CA ILE A 41 -4.58 -1.35 2.37
C ILE A 41 -4.10 0.03 2.80
N LEU A 42 -3.13 0.06 3.73
CA LEU A 42 -2.43 1.28 4.11
C LEU A 42 -1.00 1.20 3.58
N ILE A 43 -0.56 2.24 2.88
CA ILE A 43 0.80 2.29 2.34
C ILE A 43 1.51 3.53 2.87
N PHE A 44 2.47 3.32 3.77
CA PHE A 44 3.29 4.38 4.33
C PHE A 44 4.48 4.62 3.40
N GLY A 45 4.68 5.86 3.01
CA GLY A 45 5.77 6.18 2.08
C GLY A 45 5.96 7.67 1.89
N ALA A 46 6.67 8.03 0.84
CA ALA A 46 6.96 9.43 0.52
C ALA A 46 7.31 9.59 -0.96
N ASN A 47 7.08 10.79 -1.48
CA ASN A 47 7.34 11.08 -2.90
C ASN A 47 8.84 11.13 -3.26
N TRP A 48 9.72 11.30 -2.28
CA TRP A 48 11.17 11.28 -2.53
C TRP A 48 11.74 9.87 -2.65
N CYS A 49 10.95 8.86 -2.28
CA CYS A 49 11.38 7.46 -2.18
C CYS A 49 11.20 6.76 -3.55
N PRO A 50 12.29 6.33 -4.22
CA PRO A 50 12.16 5.64 -5.50
C PRO A 50 11.33 4.36 -5.44
N ASP A 51 11.54 3.54 -4.40
CA ASP A 51 10.80 2.29 -4.25
C ASP A 51 9.31 2.54 -4.03
N CYS A 52 8.95 3.61 -3.29
CA CYS A 52 7.57 3.99 -3.09
C CYS A 52 6.91 4.37 -4.42
N ARG A 53 7.62 5.13 -5.24
CA ARG A 53 7.10 5.57 -6.54
C ARG A 53 6.98 4.42 -7.53
N ILE A 54 7.93 3.49 -7.51
CA ILE A 54 7.86 2.30 -8.35
C ILE A 54 6.69 1.41 -7.91
N PHE A 55 6.51 1.23 -6.61
CA PHE A 55 5.41 0.43 -6.09
C PHE A 55 4.06 1.03 -6.51
N SER A 56 3.85 2.34 -6.29
CA SER A 56 2.61 3.00 -6.69
C SER A 56 2.42 3.04 -8.20
N GLY A 57 3.51 3.20 -8.97
CA GLY A 57 3.46 3.15 -10.43
C GLY A 57 3.03 1.79 -10.93
N THR A 58 3.51 0.73 -10.30
CA THR A 58 3.11 -0.65 -10.62
C THR A 58 1.63 -0.84 -10.36
N MET A 59 1.12 -0.31 -9.24
CA MET A 59 -0.31 -0.37 -8.93
C MET A 59 -1.18 0.34 -9.98
N ASN A 60 -0.62 1.31 -10.69
CA ASN A 60 -1.33 2.05 -11.74
C ASN A 60 -1.27 1.38 -13.13
N ILE A 61 -0.53 0.29 -13.28
CA ILE A 61 -0.59 -0.50 -14.52
C ILE A 61 -2.04 -0.98 -14.67
N PRO A 62 -2.71 -0.70 -15.80
CA PRO A 62 -4.17 -0.87 -15.89
C PRO A 62 -4.70 -2.24 -15.46
N LYS A 63 -4.03 -3.31 -15.79
CA LYS A 63 -4.45 -4.66 -15.39
C LYS A 63 -4.37 -4.85 -13.88
N ILE A 64 -3.35 -4.30 -13.23
CA ILE A 64 -3.16 -4.38 -11.79
C ILE A 64 -4.16 -3.45 -11.09
N GLU A 65 -4.29 -2.22 -11.58
CA GLU A 65 -5.22 -1.23 -11.02
C GLU A 65 -6.65 -1.75 -10.99
N LYS A 66 -7.07 -2.41 -12.07
CA LYS A 66 -8.40 -3.01 -12.14
C LYS A 66 -8.61 -4.02 -11.02
N HIS A 67 -7.64 -4.93 -10.84
CA HIS A 67 -7.70 -5.94 -9.78
C HIS A 67 -7.76 -5.30 -8.39
N ILE A 68 -6.91 -4.30 -8.15
CA ILE A 68 -6.85 -3.61 -6.86
C ILE A 68 -8.18 -2.91 -6.59
N ASN A 69 -8.71 -2.18 -7.56
CA ASN A 69 -9.97 -1.44 -7.37
C ASN A 69 -11.16 -2.36 -7.11
N GLU A 70 -11.14 -3.57 -7.65
CA GLU A 70 -12.22 -4.54 -7.42
C GLU A 70 -12.18 -5.17 -6.02
N LYS A 71 -10.98 -5.33 -5.45
CA LYS A 71 -10.80 -6.13 -4.22
C LYS A 71 -10.38 -5.31 -3.01
N PHE A 72 -9.78 -4.14 -3.22
CA PHE A 72 -9.14 -3.36 -2.16
C PHE A 72 -9.53 -1.89 -2.21
N ASN A 73 -9.44 -1.22 -1.05
CA ASN A 73 -9.37 0.23 -0.95
C ASN A 73 -7.99 0.60 -0.41
N VAL A 74 -7.32 1.53 -1.07
CA VAL A 74 -5.94 1.91 -0.76
C VAL A 74 -5.90 3.33 -0.19
N LEU A 75 -5.17 3.51 0.90
CA LEU A 75 -4.85 4.81 1.45
C LEU A 75 -3.34 4.99 1.50
N TYR A 76 -2.84 6.03 0.85
CA TYR A 76 -1.43 6.41 0.92
C TYR A 76 -1.23 7.34 2.12
N ILE A 77 -0.26 7.01 2.97
CA ILE A 77 0.05 7.77 4.19
C ILE A 77 1.47 8.30 4.07
N ASP A 78 1.60 9.62 3.96
CA ASP A 78 2.90 10.28 3.82
C ASP A 78 3.62 10.29 5.16
N VAL A 79 4.87 9.88 5.17
CA VAL A 79 5.71 9.99 6.37
C VAL A 79 6.75 11.09 6.22
N LEU A 80 6.77 11.79 5.07
CA LEU A 80 7.82 12.76 4.72
C LEU A 80 9.19 12.09 4.90
N ARG A 81 10.07 12.66 5.70
CA ARG A 81 11.36 12.04 6.02
C ARG A 81 11.31 11.41 7.41
N TYR A 82 10.26 10.59 7.63
CA TYR A 82 9.96 9.93 8.90
C TYR A 82 9.60 10.94 10.00
N GLU A 83 8.87 12.00 9.62
CA GLU A 83 8.54 13.12 10.48
C GLU A 83 7.08 13.13 10.92
N ILE A 84 6.18 12.53 10.13
CA ILE A 84 4.74 12.52 10.41
C ILE A 84 4.18 11.10 10.29
N ASN A 85 3.05 10.85 10.93
CA ASN A 85 2.28 9.59 10.83
C ASN A 85 3.03 8.32 11.27
N MET A 86 4.22 8.44 11.83
CA MET A 86 5.01 7.27 12.23
C MET A 86 4.37 6.51 13.40
N ASN A 87 3.59 7.21 14.22
CA ASN A 87 2.90 6.60 15.36
C ASN A 87 1.74 5.69 14.94
N LEU A 88 1.23 5.82 13.72
CA LEU A 88 0.02 5.10 13.30
C LEU A 88 0.25 3.60 13.16
N MET A 89 1.47 3.19 12.87
CA MET A 89 1.79 1.77 12.73
C MET A 89 1.56 0.99 14.01
N GLU A 90 1.79 1.63 15.16
CA GLU A 90 1.66 0.96 16.46
C GLU A 90 0.22 0.54 16.76
N GLU A 91 -0.75 1.27 16.20
CA GLU A 91 -2.17 0.95 16.36
C GLU A 91 -2.55 -0.41 15.76
N PHE A 92 -1.72 -0.92 14.86
CA PHE A 92 -1.97 -2.19 14.18
C PHE A 92 -0.98 -3.28 14.62
N GLY A 93 -0.31 -3.07 15.76
CA GLY A 93 0.65 -4.04 16.30
C GLY A 93 1.98 -4.07 15.53
N ILE A 94 2.27 -3.04 14.77
CA ILE A 94 3.52 -2.92 13.99
C ILE A 94 4.41 -1.89 14.68
N ALA A 95 5.63 -2.26 15.00
CA ALA A 95 6.57 -1.32 15.60
C ALA A 95 6.85 -0.16 14.63
N SER A 96 6.77 1.08 15.13
CA SER A 96 7.09 2.25 14.34
C SER A 96 8.58 2.27 14.05
N ALA A 97 8.96 2.26 12.78
CA ALA A 97 10.35 2.20 12.36
C ALA A 97 10.50 2.79 10.96
N GLU A 98 11.71 3.23 10.64
CA GLU A 98 12.04 3.68 9.30
C GLU A 98 12.07 2.50 8.33
N GLY A 99 11.92 2.81 7.06
CA GLY A 99 11.90 1.83 5.98
C GLY A 99 10.58 1.86 5.23
N ILE A 100 10.60 2.42 4.03
CA ILE A 100 9.42 2.60 3.19
C ILE A 100 9.70 2.07 1.78
N PRO A 101 8.65 1.69 1.02
CA PRO A 101 7.25 1.71 1.44
C PRO A 101 6.97 0.62 2.47
N ARG A 102 6.06 0.93 3.39
CA ARG A 102 5.55 -0.08 4.32
C ARG A 102 4.08 -0.31 3.98
N VAL A 103 3.75 -1.56 3.68
CA VAL A 103 2.45 -1.95 3.15
C VAL A 103 1.73 -2.82 4.16
N LEU A 104 0.56 -2.37 4.62
CA LEU A 104 -0.30 -3.11 5.53
C LEU A 104 -1.57 -3.52 4.78
N VAL A 105 -1.76 -4.82 4.61
CA VAL A 105 -2.96 -5.37 3.98
C VAL A 105 -3.84 -5.99 5.06
N PHE A 106 -5.12 -5.63 5.07
CA PHE A 106 -6.08 -6.10 6.06
C PHE A 106 -7.04 -7.10 5.45
N ASP A 107 -7.54 -8.02 6.27
CA ASP A 107 -8.72 -8.82 5.92
C ASP A 107 -9.99 -8.03 6.28
N LYS A 108 -11.16 -8.63 6.09
CA LYS A 108 -12.45 -8.00 6.41
C LYS A 108 -12.81 -8.07 7.88
N ASN A 109 -11.94 -8.66 8.70
CA ASN A 109 -12.07 -8.70 10.16
C ASN A 109 -11.10 -7.72 10.84
N LYS A 110 -10.52 -6.79 10.08
CA LYS A 110 -9.60 -5.75 10.54
C LYS A 110 -8.24 -6.28 11.02
N ASN A 111 -7.84 -7.47 10.58
CA ASN A 111 -6.53 -8.04 10.91
C ASN A 111 -5.53 -7.74 9.80
N VAL A 112 -4.32 -7.33 10.18
CA VAL A 112 -3.21 -7.20 9.23
C VAL A 112 -2.76 -8.61 8.87
N ILE A 113 -2.87 -8.99 7.60
CA ILE A 113 -2.57 -10.36 7.15
C ILE A 113 -1.14 -10.54 6.65
N ASN A 114 -0.37 -9.46 6.57
CA ASN A 114 1.03 -9.51 6.13
C ASN A 114 1.99 -8.92 7.17
N ASN A 115 1.69 -9.04 8.47
CA ASN A 115 2.52 -8.42 9.52
C ASN A 115 3.97 -8.91 9.55
N SER A 116 4.29 -10.07 9.01
CA SER A 116 5.67 -10.57 8.96
C SER A 116 6.47 -9.98 7.80
N ASN A 117 5.81 -9.32 6.83
CA ASN A 117 6.48 -8.81 5.64
C ASN A 117 5.96 -7.45 5.16
N THR A 118 5.59 -6.57 6.11
CA THR A 118 5.14 -5.21 5.77
C THR A 118 6.21 -4.37 5.07
N THR A 119 7.46 -4.75 5.16
CA THR A 119 8.62 -4.06 4.58
C THR A 119 9.15 -4.71 3.31
N GLU A 120 8.48 -5.71 2.79
CA GLU A 120 8.96 -6.47 1.63
C GLU A 120 9.27 -5.58 0.43
N TRP A 121 8.47 -4.56 0.19
CA TRP A 121 8.56 -3.75 -1.02
C TRP A 121 9.52 -2.57 -0.92
N ARG A 122 10.34 -2.51 0.15
CA ARG A 122 11.45 -1.55 0.23
C ARG A 122 12.47 -1.75 -0.88
N THR A 123 12.44 -2.89 -1.56
CA THR A 123 13.29 -3.21 -2.70
C THR A 123 12.49 -3.25 -4.01
N ALA A 124 11.39 -2.50 -4.09
CA ALA A 124 10.50 -2.55 -5.25
C ALA A 124 11.22 -2.26 -6.57
N ARG A 125 12.24 -1.39 -6.56
CA ARG A 125 13.02 -1.07 -7.77
C ARG A 125 13.76 -2.29 -8.35
N ASP A 126 14.02 -3.31 -7.53
CA ASP A 126 14.71 -4.53 -7.92
C ASP A 126 13.74 -5.69 -8.15
N ARG A 127 12.44 -5.42 -8.10
CA ARG A 127 11.40 -6.44 -8.21
C ARG A 127 10.60 -6.24 -9.48
N SER A 128 10.06 -7.32 -10.04
CA SER A 128 9.23 -7.24 -11.24
C SER A 128 7.81 -6.78 -10.91
N SER A 129 7.15 -6.21 -11.92
CA SER A 129 5.73 -5.86 -11.78
C SER A 129 4.87 -7.09 -11.51
N GLN A 130 5.25 -8.24 -12.09
CA GLN A 130 4.54 -9.50 -11.85
C GLN A 130 4.62 -9.94 -10.39
N GLU A 131 5.77 -9.77 -9.74
CA GLU A 131 5.91 -10.11 -8.31
C GLU A 131 4.96 -9.27 -7.46
N ILE A 132 4.85 -7.99 -7.76
CA ILE A 132 3.95 -7.08 -7.03
C ILE A 132 2.49 -7.47 -7.29
N PHE A 133 2.15 -7.80 -8.54
CA PHE A 133 0.81 -8.26 -8.89
C PHE A 133 0.46 -9.56 -8.15
N ASP A 134 1.39 -10.52 -8.12
CA ASP A 134 1.21 -11.78 -7.41
C ASP A 134 0.96 -11.54 -5.91
N PHE A 135 1.69 -10.58 -5.32
CA PHE A 135 1.48 -10.20 -3.92
C PHE A 135 0.01 -9.79 -3.67
N PHE A 136 -0.52 -8.89 -4.49
CA PHE A 136 -1.90 -8.43 -4.31
C PHE A 136 -2.89 -9.56 -4.54
N GLN A 137 -2.67 -10.40 -5.54
CA GLN A 137 -3.56 -11.54 -5.80
C GLN A 137 -3.56 -12.52 -4.63
N ASN A 138 -2.42 -12.74 -3.99
CA ASN A 138 -2.31 -13.64 -2.84
C ASN A 138 -2.90 -13.06 -1.55
N MET A 139 -3.11 -11.75 -1.49
CA MET A 139 -3.68 -11.08 -0.32
C MET A 139 -5.21 -11.08 -0.31
N VAL A 140 -5.87 -11.48 -1.39
CA VAL A 140 -7.34 -11.48 -1.46
C VAL A 140 -7.90 -12.51 -0.47
N ARG A 141 -8.88 -12.09 0.34
CA ARG A 141 -9.61 -12.94 1.29
C ARG A 141 -11.10 -12.78 1.04
N ASN A 142 -11.79 -13.88 0.95
CA ASN A 142 -13.24 -13.88 0.72
C ASN A 142 -14.05 -13.89 2.02
#